data_de9f6685a3d5cffab808bb3425f76d4b
#
_entry.id   de9f6685a3d5cffab808bb3425f76d4b
#
_cell.length_a   1.000
_cell.length_b   1.000
_cell.length_c   1.000
_cell.angle_alpha   90.00
_cell.angle_beta   90.00
_cell.angle_gamma   90.00
#
_symmetry.space_group_name_H-M   'P 1'
#
loop_
_entity.id
_entity.type
_entity.pdbx_description
1 polymer ?
#
loop_
_entity_poly.entity_id
_entity_poly.type
_entity_poly.pdbx_seq_one_letter_code
_entity_poly.pdbx_strand_id
1 'polypeptide(L)'
;MTTTNRTSHPIALRDATVTDPFWASRQELVRTQVIPYQWNALNDNVPGAAPSYCMHNFKAAAAQNAEHHKEGKAFVPPKYTFRGFEALPDDPAHPDPDKFYGFVFQDTDFSKWVEAVGYSLTHHPDADLEATADTAIDIVCAAQLDNGYLDTYYILNGMDRHFTNLKDHHELYCFGHLTEGAIAYYQATGKRKLLDAACRFADYIDSRFGTADGKLRGYPGHEIAEMALVKLAETTGEQRYADLAEYFVRQRGQRPLYFELEDRRRAREDGRNYEPREQNYAYYQADKPITEQTEALGHAVRAAYFYAGAADVARLTGDSDLLASCERLWRNIVDRKLYITGGIGATHMGEAFSFDYDLPNDTAYSESCAAIALAFFARRMLEIQPKSEYADVMESALYNTTLAGMALDGKSFFYVNPLEVVPEACHRDERKAHVKPVRQKWFGCACCPPNIARIVEDVQQYAYTIGDDSSTLYVHLYMGGGVHARLSGTDVRLDVMSDMPWSGKGSVTVAFDAVDDSAPDASVDVAFTIALRLPAWAGGEAASDAVTVRGRDDISRVIRDGYLYLTGA
;
A
#
# COMPACT_ATOMS: atom_id res chain seq x y z
N MET A 1 -19.31 -20.60 -1.77
CA MET A 1 -18.66 -19.69 -0.82
C MET A 1 -17.49 -20.43 -0.22
N THR A 2 -16.27 -20.08 -0.59
CA THR A 2 -15.05 -20.60 0.03
C THR A 2 -15.03 -20.15 1.49
N THR A 3 -14.78 -21.06 2.41
CA THR A 3 -14.56 -20.73 3.83
C THR A 3 -13.30 -19.87 3.91
N THR A 4 -13.45 -18.58 4.17
CA THR A 4 -12.34 -17.69 4.44
C THR A 4 -11.74 -18.00 5.80
N ASN A 5 -10.40 -18.04 5.91
CA ASN A 5 -9.70 -18.16 7.20
C ASN A 5 -9.59 -16.80 7.91
N ARG A 6 -10.47 -15.88 7.60
CA ARG A 6 -10.50 -14.57 8.23
C ARG A 6 -11.15 -14.66 9.60
N THR A 7 -10.54 -14.05 10.60
CA THR A 7 -11.11 -13.92 11.94
C THR A 7 -11.75 -12.55 12.15
N SER A 8 -11.26 -11.54 11.43
CA SER A 8 -11.77 -10.18 11.49
C SER A 8 -11.62 -9.44 10.16
N HIS A 9 -12.32 -8.33 10.00
CA HIS A 9 -12.26 -7.45 8.83
C HIS A 9 -12.16 -5.98 9.25
N PRO A 10 -11.56 -5.12 8.43
CA PRO A 10 -11.45 -3.69 8.71
C PRO A 10 -12.83 -3.03 8.79
N ILE A 11 -12.91 -1.98 9.60
CA ILE A 11 -14.07 -1.07 9.60
C ILE A 11 -13.98 -0.19 8.35
N ALA A 12 -15.13 0.12 7.74
CA ALA A 12 -15.12 1.04 6.62
C ALA A 12 -14.58 2.42 7.06
N LEU A 13 -13.78 3.06 6.20
CA LEU A 13 -13.12 4.33 6.54
C LEU A 13 -14.11 5.38 7.08
N ARG A 14 -15.30 5.46 6.49
CA ARG A 14 -16.36 6.40 6.89
C ARG A 14 -16.89 6.18 8.31
N ASP A 15 -16.73 4.98 8.85
CA ASP A 15 -17.28 4.58 10.16
C ASP A 15 -16.26 4.74 11.30
N ALA A 16 -15.03 5.19 10.99
CA ALA A 16 -13.99 5.49 11.97
C ALA A 16 -13.43 6.89 11.74
N THR A 17 -13.35 7.69 12.80
CA THR A 17 -12.84 9.06 12.75
C THR A 17 -11.68 9.25 13.72
N VAL A 18 -10.77 10.17 13.39
CA VAL A 18 -9.64 10.57 14.23
C VAL A 18 -9.85 12.00 14.72
N THR A 19 -9.73 12.20 16.04
CA THR A 19 -9.90 13.51 16.67
C THR A 19 -8.80 13.86 17.65
N ASP A 20 -7.85 12.94 17.92
CA ASP A 20 -6.73 13.26 18.79
C ASP A 20 -5.78 14.30 18.15
N PRO A 21 -5.10 15.12 18.99
CA PRO A 21 -4.26 16.21 18.47
C PRO A 21 -3.06 15.72 17.64
N PHE A 22 -2.64 14.48 17.83
CA PHE A 22 -1.48 13.95 17.11
C PHE A 22 -1.85 13.57 15.66
N TRP A 23 -2.76 12.63 15.47
CA TRP A 23 -3.11 12.14 14.13
C TRP A 23 -4.00 13.12 13.36
N ALA A 24 -4.98 13.76 14.03
CA ALA A 24 -5.83 14.74 13.36
C ALA A 24 -5.03 15.91 12.78
N SER A 25 -3.97 16.36 13.48
CA SER A 25 -3.10 17.40 12.94
C SER A 25 -2.29 16.95 11.72
N ARG A 26 -1.95 15.67 11.61
CA ARG A 26 -1.24 15.10 10.45
C ARG A 26 -2.17 14.93 9.25
N GLN A 27 -3.38 14.44 9.49
CA GLN A 27 -4.42 14.38 8.43
C GLN A 27 -4.75 15.78 7.92
N GLU A 28 -4.95 16.75 8.79
CA GLU A 28 -5.19 18.15 8.39
C GLU A 28 -4.00 18.73 7.59
N LEU A 29 -2.76 18.41 7.98
CA LEU A 29 -1.57 18.80 7.22
C LEU A 29 -1.57 18.15 5.84
N VAL A 30 -1.86 16.86 5.74
CA VAL A 30 -1.92 16.15 4.46
C VAL A 30 -3.01 16.74 3.59
N ARG A 31 -4.20 16.89 4.11
CA ARG A 31 -5.35 17.44 3.39
C ARG A 31 -5.08 18.84 2.85
N THR A 32 -4.57 19.76 3.70
CA THR A 32 -4.48 21.20 3.37
C THR A 32 -3.17 21.62 2.73
N GLN A 33 -2.08 20.87 2.94
CA GLN A 33 -0.75 21.22 2.44
C GLN A 33 -0.18 20.16 1.50
N VAL A 34 -0.18 18.88 1.90
CA VAL A 34 0.54 17.84 1.15
C VAL A 34 -0.17 17.50 -0.16
N ILE A 35 -1.48 17.25 -0.15
CA ILE A 35 -2.26 16.92 -1.35
C ILE A 35 -2.16 18.03 -2.41
N PRO A 36 -2.40 19.33 -2.09
CA PRO A 36 -2.23 20.41 -3.05
C PRO A 36 -0.78 20.60 -3.52
N TYR A 37 0.19 20.41 -2.63
CA TYR A 37 1.61 20.48 -2.99
C TYR A 37 1.99 19.37 -3.98
N GLN A 38 1.57 18.15 -3.71
CA GLN A 38 1.83 17.00 -4.59
C GLN A 38 1.17 17.17 -5.95
N TRP A 39 -0.06 17.73 -6.02
CA TRP A 39 -0.68 18.06 -7.29
C TRP A 39 0.16 19.03 -8.12
N ASN A 40 0.75 20.03 -7.48
CA ASN A 40 1.69 20.93 -8.16
C ASN A 40 2.97 20.19 -8.61
N ALA A 41 3.50 19.27 -7.81
CA ALA A 41 4.67 18.47 -8.18
C ALA A 41 4.39 17.54 -9.36
N LEU A 42 3.22 16.87 -9.40
CA LEU A 42 2.79 16.03 -10.52
C LEU A 42 2.64 16.78 -11.86
N ASN A 43 2.42 18.09 -11.79
CA ASN A 43 2.36 19.00 -12.94
C ASN A 43 3.66 19.81 -13.14
N ASP A 44 4.75 19.44 -12.48
CA ASP A 44 6.07 20.08 -12.57
C ASP A 44 6.09 21.58 -12.19
N ASN A 45 5.15 22.02 -11.33
CA ASN A 45 4.96 23.41 -10.93
C ASN A 45 5.63 23.78 -9.60
N VAL A 46 6.50 22.94 -9.03
CA VAL A 46 7.21 23.22 -7.77
C VAL A 46 8.63 23.75 -8.06
N PRO A 47 8.93 25.03 -7.79
CA PRO A 47 10.23 25.62 -8.11
C PRO A 47 11.37 24.96 -7.33
N GLY A 48 12.41 24.50 -8.05
CA GLY A 48 13.60 23.87 -7.48
C GLY A 48 13.35 22.47 -6.92
N ALA A 49 12.28 21.82 -7.30
CA ALA A 49 12.04 20.39 -7.11
C ALA A 49 12.51 19.60 -8.35
N ALA A 50 12.76 18.30 -8.17
CA ALA A 50 12.94 17.41 -9.31
C ALA A 50 11.60 17.29 -10.07
N PRO A 51 11.59 17.22 -11.41
CA PRO A 51 10.36 17.05 -12.17
C PRO A 51 9.78 15.64 -11.99
N SER A 52 8.45 15.55 -12.00
CA SER A 52 7.71 14.29 -11.97
C SER A 52 7.42 13.75 -13.36
N TYR A 53 7.07 14.62 -14.30
CA TYR A 53 6.56 14.29 -15.64
C TYR A 53 5.28 13.40 -15.62
N CYS A 54 4.70 13.10 -14.48
CA CYS A 54 3.57 12.17 -14.38
C CYS A 54 2.36 12.65 -15.22
N MET A 55 1.87 13.87 -14.97
CA MET A 55 0.73 14.39 -15.73
C MET A 55 1.10 14.77 -17.18
N HIS A 56 2.37 15.05 -17.47
CA HIS A 56 2.87 15.19 -18.83
C HIS A 56 2.67 13.89 -19.62
N ASN A 57 3.12 12.75 -19.09
CA ASN A 57 3.01 11.45 -19.74
C ASN A 57 1.55 11.05 -20.01
N PHE A 58 0.65 11.25 -19.04
CA PHE A 58 -0.78 10.97 -19.26
C PHE A 58 -1.41 11.87 -20.33
N LYS A 59 -1.05 13.16 -20.38
CA LYS A 59 -1.53 14.09 -21.42
C LYS A 59 -1.02 13.68 -22.81
N ALA A 60 0.25 13.30 -22.92
CA ALA A 60 0.84 12.81 -24.16
C ALA A 60 0.15 11.51 -24.64
N ALA A 61 -0.04 10.56 -23.75
CA ALA A 61 -0.71 9.28 -24.07
C ALA A 61 -2.19 9.50 -24.45
N ALA A 62 -2.90 10.43 -23.78
CA ALA A 62 -4.27 10.79 -24.13
C ALA A 62 -4.36 11.45 -25.51
N ALA A 63 -3.41 12.34 -25.85
CA ALA A 63 -3.33 12.96 -27.16
C ALA A 63 -3.07 11.93 -28.27
N GLN A 64 -2.12 11.03 -28.07
CA GLN A 64 -1.82 9.92 -29.01
C GLN A 64 -3.04 9.03 -29.22
N ASN A 65 -3.77 8.68 -28.15
CA ASN A 65 -4.98 7.87 -28.24
C ASN A 65 -6.11 8.58 -29.00
N ALA A 66 -6.27 9.89 -28.78
CA ALA A 66 -7.23 10.70 -29.54
C ALA A 66 -6.89 10.76 -31.03
N GLU A 67 -5.62 10.85 -31.41
CA GLU A 67 -5.19 10.76 -32.81
C GLU A 67 -5.48 9.39 -33.40
N HIS A 68 -5.22 8.32 -32.66
CA HIS A 68 -5.55 6.96 -33.07
C HIS A 68 -7.05 6.83 -33.40
N HIS A 69 -7.93 7.34 -32.56
CA HIS A 69 -9.37 7.32 -32.82
C HIS A 69 -9.78 8.16 -34.04
N LYS A 70 -9.09 9.28 -34.28
CA LYS A 70 -9.36 10.16 -35.43
C LYS A 70 -8.89 9.55 -36.74
N GLU A 71 -7.70 8.96 -36.78
CA GLU A 71 -7.08 8.41 -37.97
C GLU A 71 -7.51 6.97 -38.26
N GLY A 72 -7.94 6.23 -37.25
CA GLY A 72 -8.35 4.83 -37.36
C GLY A 72 -7.24 3.97 -37.97
N LYS A 73 -7.51 3.34 -39.12
CA LYS A 73 -6.54 2.45 -39.79
C LYS A 73 -5.30 3.17 -40.35
N ALA A 74 -5.31 4.49 -40.47
CA ALA A 74 -4.16 5.26 -40.94
C ALA A 74 -3.16 5.55 -39.81
N PHE A 75 -3.58 5.41 -38.54
CA PHE A 75 -2.69 5.61 -37.42
C PHE A 75 -1.56 4.56 -37.41
N VAL A 76 -0.34 5.04 -37.32
CA VAL A 76 0.87 4.20 -37.21
C VAL A 76 1.33 4.24 -35.76
N PRO A 77 1.12 3.15 -34.97
CA PRO A 77 1.55 3.13 -33.59
C PRO A 77 3.09 3.22 -33.50
N PRO A 78 3.61 3.86 -32.44
CA PRO A 78 5.04 3.91 -32.22
C PRO A 78 5.61 2.49 -32.09
N LYS A 79 6.78 2.27 -32.69
CA LYS A 79 7.57 1.06 -32.44
C LYS A 79 8.38 1.25 -31.18
N TYR A 80 8.49 0.18 -30.41
CA TYR A 80 9.24 0.22 -29.16
C TYR A 80 10.66 0.77 -29.38
N THR A 81 10.97 1.77 -28.57
CA THR A 81 12.31 2.33 -28.45
C THR A 81 12.71 2.28 -26.98
N PHE A 82 13.79 1.56 -26.68
CA PHE A 82 14.33 1.51 -25.34
C PHE A 82 14.88 2.87 -24.93
N ARG A 83 14.32 3.44 -23.85
CA ARG A 83 14.69 4.76 -23.33
C ARG A 83 15.33 4.69 -21.93
N GLY A 84 15.73 3.50 -21.50
CA GLY A 84 16.28 3.29 -20.16
C GLY A 84 15.19 3.04 -19.13
N PHE A 85 15.63 2.85 -17.89
CA PHE A 85 14.75 2.78 -16.70
C PHE A 85 14.21 4.15 -16.30
N GLU A 86 14.98 5.21 -16.63
CA GLU A 86 14.60 6.61 -16.53
C GLU A 86 14.88 7.29 -17.87
N ALA A 87 13.91 8.03 -18.38
CA ALA A 87 14.03 8.85 -19.59
C ALA A 87 14.01 10.32 -19.23
N LEU A 88 15.05 11.06 -19.63
CA LEU A 88 15.14 12.49 -19.40
C LEU A 88 15.05 13.25 -20.72
N PRO A 89 14.47 14.47 -20.75
CA PRO A 89 14.48 15.31 -21.95
C PRO A 89 15.88 15.87 -22.20
N ASP A 90 16.21 16.07 -23.48
CA ASP A 90 17.46 16.72 -23.89
C ASP A 90 17.54 18.17 -23.39
N ASP A 91 16.39 18.86 -23.36
CA ASP A 91 16.21 20.17 -22.75
C ASP A 91 15.13 20.08 -21.66
N PRO A 92 15.51 20.09 -20.37
CA PRO A 92 14.54 20.01 -19.28
C PRO A 92 13.56 21.21 -19.22
N ALA A 93 13.90 22.33 -19.81
CA ALA A 93 13.02 23.50 -19.87
C ALA A 93 11.92 23.35 -20.94
N HIS A 94 12.14 22.51 -21.94
CA HIS A 94 11.22 22.30 -23.05
C HIS A 94 11.12 20.79 -23.38
N PRO A 95 10.50 19.98 -22.52
CA PRO A 95 10.27 18.57 -22.82
C PRO A 95 9.38 18.45 -24.07
N ASP A 96 9.66 17.47 -24.92
CA ASP A 96 8.87 17.14 -26.10
C ASP A 96 7.47 16.68 -25.65
N PRO A 97 6.38 17.32 -26.10
CA PRO A 97 5.03 17.05 -25.61
C PRO A 97 4.54 15.64 -25.95
N ASP A 98 5.17 14.95 -26.92
CA ASP A 98 4.72 13.65 -27.43
C ASP A 98 5.58 12.49 -26.89
N LYS A 99 6.55 12.76 -26.01
CA LYS A 99 7.46 11.73 -25.49
C LYS A 99 7.24 11.43 -24.01
N PHE A 100 7.52 10.20 -23.64
CA PHE A 100 7.59 9.76 -22.24
C PHE A 100 8.85 10.29 -21.56
N TYR A 101 8.71 10.74 -20.30
CA TYR A 101 9.80 11.14 -19.42
C TYR A 101 9.60 10.62 -17.99
N GLY A 102 10.71 10.58 -17.23
CA GLY A 102 10.76 10.03 -15.88
C GLY A 102 11.01 8.54 -15.86
N PHE A 103 10.72 7.92 -14.73
CA PHE A 103 10.91 6.49 -14.51
C PHE A 103 9.78 5.66 -15.14
N VAL A 104 10.05 4.40 -15.46
CA VAL A 104 9.08 3.46 -16.06
C VAL A 104 7.81 3.26 -15.23
N PHE A 105 7.79 3.69 -13.97
CA PHE A 105 6.66 3.62 -13.03
C PHE A 105 6.05 4.99 -12.70
N GLN A 106 6.33 6.01 -13.49
CA GLN A 106 5.94 7.40 -13.19
C GLN A 106 4.43 7.57 -13.00
N ASP A 107 3.62 6.75 -13.66
CA ASP A 107 2.15 6.74 -13.54
C ASP A 107 1.64 6.54 -12.11
N THR A 108 2.46 5.92 -11.24
CA THR A 108 2.07 5.65 -9.86
C THR A 108 2.02 6.87 -8.96
N ASP A 109 2.65 7.97 -9.35
CA ASP A 109 2.59 9.23 -8.61
C ASP A 109 1.16 9.77 -8.57
N PHE A 110 0.47 9.78 -9.72
CA PHE A 110 -0.96 10.09 -9.80
C PHE A 110 -1.80 9.09 -9.00
N SER A 111 -1.52 7.81 -9.15
CA SER A 111 -2.33 6.74 -8.56
C SER A 111 -2.37 6.84 -7.03
N LYS A 112 -1.22 7.07 -6.40
CA LYS A 112 -1.12 7.26 -4.94
C LYS A 112 -1.69 8.61 -4.49
N TRP A 113 -1.54 9.65 -5.32
CA TRP A 113 -2.13 10.96 -5.03
C TRP A 113 -3.67 10.89 -5.01
N VAL A 114 -4.30 10.28 -6.01
CA VAL A 114 -5.76 10.15 -6.06
C VAL A 114 -6.30 9.24 -4.96
N GLU A 115 -5.50 8.27 -4.49
CA GLU A 115 -5.82 7.45 -3.33
C GLU A 115 -5.91 8.31 -2.05
N ALA A 116 -4.90 9.16 -1.80
CA ALA A 116 -4.92 10.10 -0.68
C ALA A 116 -6.09 11.10 -0.78
N VAL A 117 -6.41 11.58 -1.99
CA VAL A 117 -7.58 12.43 -2.24
C VAL A 117 -8.87 11.71 -1.86
N GLY A 118 -9.04 10.44 -2.29
CA GLY A 118 -10.22 9.65 -1.96
C GLY A 118 -10.40 9.49 -0.44
N TYR A 119 -9.34 9.15 0.27
CA TYR A 119 -9.38 9.01 1.72
C TYR A 119 -9.71 10.34 2.41
N SER A 120 -9.10 11.45 1.98
CA SER A 120 -9.39 12.78 2.51
C SER A 120 -10.86 13.20 2.29
N LEU A 121 -11.39 13.01 1.08
CA LEU A 121 -12.78 13.34 0.74
C LEU A 121 -13.81 12.52 1.52
N THR A 122 -13.45 11.35 2.04
CA THR A 122 -14.36 10.51 2.84
C THR A 122 -14.81 11.22 4.11
N HIS A 123 -13.92 11.98 4.76
CA HIS A 123 -14.21 12.69 6.01
C HIS A 123 -14.37 14.21 5.84
N HIS A 124 -13.76 14.76 4.81
CA HIS A 124 -13.72 16.19 4.53
C HIS A 124 -14.15 16.47 3.09
N PRO A 125 -15.47 16.47 2.80
CA PRO A 125 -15.97 16.81 1.48
C PRO A 125 -15.46 18.18 1.03
N ASP A 126 -14.82 18.24 -0.15
CA ASP A 126 -14.20 19.44 -0.73
C ASP A 126 -14.46 19.43 -2.24
N ALA A 127 -15.37 20.30 -2.69
CA ALA A 127 -15.81 20.34 -4.06
C ALA A 127 -14.70 20.77 -5.04
N ASP A 128 -13.76 21.61 -4.61
CA ASP A 128 -12.66 22.08 -5.47
C ASP A 128 -11.60 20.97 -5.63
N LEU A 129 -11.31 20.25 -4.55
CA LEU A 129 -10.42 19.08 -4.60
C LEU A 129 -11.04 17.96 -5.44
N GLU A 130 -12.33 17.68 -5.27
CA GLU A 130 -13.05 16.69 -6.06
C GLU A 130 -13.06 17.04 -7.55
N ALA A 131 -13.32 18.31 -7.92
CA ALA A 131 -13.27 18.77 -9.31
C ALA A 131 -11.85 18.67 -9.91
N THR A 132 -10.81 18.94 -9.11
CA THR A 132 -9.42 18.76 -9.52
C THR A 132 -9.11 17.29 -9.81
N ALA A 133 -9.55 16.40 -8.92
CA ALA A 133 -9.37 14.94 -9.09
C ALA A 133 -10.16 14.42 -10.31
N ASP A 134 -11.40 14.85 -10.50
CA ASP A 134 -12.20 14.50 -11.69
C ASP A 134 -11.50 14.89 -12.99
N THR A 135 -10.95 16.11 -13.05
CA THR A 135 -10.19 16.58 -14.22
C THR A 135 -8.94 15.72 -14.48
N ALA A 136 -8.22 15.35 -13.42
CA ALA A 136 -7.05 14.47 -13.53
C ALA A 136 -7.47 13.07 -13.99
N ILE A 137 -8.54 12.51 -13.42
CA ILE A 137 -9.12 11.20 -13.80
C ILE A 137 -9.55 11.22 -15.28
N ASP A 138 -10.11 12.31 -15.75
CA ASP A 138 -10.50 12.45 -17.16
C ASP A 138 -9.29 12.32 -18.09
N ILE A 139 -8.17 12.96 -17.77
CA ILE A 139 -6.92 12.86 -18.53
C ILE A 139 -6.37 11.43 -18.49
N VAL A 140 -6.31 10.81 -17.31
CA VAL A 140 -5.79 9.44 -17.12
C VAL A 140 -6.64 8.43 -17.87
N CYS A 141 -7.96 8.50 -17.76
CA CYS A 141 -8.87 7.61 -18.47
C CYS A 141 -8.83 7.81 -19.99
N ALA A 142 -8.57 9.04 -20.48
CA ALA A 142 -8.38 9.28 -21.91
C ALA A 142 -7.10 8.66 -22.48
N ALA A 143 -6.10 8.39 -21.66
CA ALA A 143 -4.89 7.69 -22.06
C ALA A 143 -5.09 6.17 -22.22
N GLN A 144 -6.18 5.57 -21.66
CA GLN A 144 -6.43 4.14 -21.73
C GLN A 144 -6.76 3.70 -23.15
N LEU A 145 -6.08 2.63 -23.61
CA LEU A 145 -6.34 2.03 -24.92
C LEU A 145 -7.67 1.26 -24.94
N ASP A 146 -8.24 1.06 -26.14
CA ASP A 146 -9.52 0.36 -26.34
C ASP A 146 -9.54 -1.07 -25.76
N ASN A 147 -8.39 -1.73 -25.71
CA ASN A 147 -8.24 -3.07 -25.13
C ASN A 147 -8.15 -3.07 -23.59
N GLY A 148 -8.21 -1.89 -22.95
CA GLY A 148 -8.14 -1.73 -21.50
C GLY A 148 -6.73 -1.49 -20.94
N TYR A 149 -5.67 -1.60 -21.74
CA TYR A 149 -4.30 -1.37 -21.28
C TYR A 149 -4.07 0.10 -20.90
N LEU A 150 -3.37 0.35 -19.79
CA LEU A 150 -3.07 1.70 -19.31
C LEU A 150 -1.71 1.71 -18.58
N ASP A 151 -0.66 2.01 -19.32
CA ASP A 151 0.68 2.29 -18.82
C ASP A 151 1.36 3.21 -19.85
N THR A 152 1.67 4.45 -19.42
CA THR A 152 2.10 5.49 -20.36
C THR A 152 3.45 5.22 -20.97
N TYR A 153 4.34 4.48 -20.26
CA TYR A 153 5.65 4.13 -20.81
C TYR A 153 5.54 3.34 -22.12
N TYR A 154 4.74 2.26 -22.14
CA TYR A 154 4.61 1.45 -23.36
C TYR A 154 3.67 2.07 -24.38
N ILE A 155 2.65 2.80 -23.97
CA ILE A 155 1.76 3.52 -24.90
C ILE A 155 2.58 4.49 -25.75
N LEU A 156 3.49 5.26 -25.13
CA LEU A 156 4.29 6.27 -25.82
C LEU A 156 5.57 5.72 -26.49
N ASN A 157 6.11 4.62 -26.00
CA ASN A 157 7.37 4.07 -26.54
C ASN A 157 7.19 2.82 -27.42
N GLY A 158 6.00 2.23 -27.46
CA GLY A 158 5.70 1.09 -28.36
C GLY A 158 5.08 -0.12 -27.66
N MET A 159 3.82 -0.38 -27.97
CA MET A 159 3.02 -1.49 -27.44
C MET A 159 3.47 -2.87 -27.89
N ASP A 160 4.31 -2.97 -28.91
CA ASP A 160 4.85 -4.24 -29.40
C ASP A 160 5.79 -4.94 -28.39
N ARG A 161 6.18 -4.24 -27.34
CA ARG A 161 7.04 -4.77 -26.26
C ARG A 161 6.38 -4.75 -24.85
N HIS A 162 5.10 -4.43 -24.72
CA HIS A 162 4.43 -4.51 -23.42
C HIS A 162 4.47 -5.95 -22.86
N PHE A 163 4.57 -6.08 -21.55
CA PHE A 163 4.73 -7.33 -20.80
C PHE A 163 5.93 -8.20 -21.22
N THR A 164 6.97 -7.59 -21.81
CA THR A 164 8.19 -8.33 -22.20
C THR A 164 9.35 -8.14 -21.23
N ASN A 165 9.24 -7.22 -20.29
CA ASN A 165 10.23 -6.94 -19.24
C ASN A 165 9.56 -6.75 -17.86
N LEU A 166 8.84 -7.77 -17.41
CA LEU A 166 8.12 -7.72 -16.13
C LEU A 166 9.08 -7.60 -14.95
N LYS A 167 10.28 -8.19 -15.07
CA LYS A 167 11.28 -8.16 -14.00
C LYS A 167 11.71 -6.73 -13.63
N ASP A 168 11.99 -5.89 -14.62
CA ASP A 168 12.58 -4.57 -14.41
C ASP A 168 11.60 -3.43 -14.68
N HIS A 169 10.65 -3.58 -15.62
CA HIS A 169 9.61 -2.61 -15.89
C HIS A 169 8.37 -2.85 -15.04
N HIS A 170 7.68 -1.78 -14.71
CA HIS A 170 6.73 -1.74 -13.59
C HIS A 170 5.26 -1.72 -14.03
N GLU A 171 4.91 -2.31 -15.19
CA GLU A 171 3.53 -2.28 -15.72
C GLU A 171 2.48 -2.80 -14.71
N LEU A 172 2.76 -3.94 -14.06
CA LEU A 172 1.85 -4.52 -13.06
C LEU A 172 1.88 -3.76 -11.72
N TYR A 173 2.96 -3.05 -11.42
CA TYR A 173 3.05 -2.13 -10.30
C TYR A 173 2.21 -0.87 -10.56
N CYS A 174 2.27 -0.30 -11.77
CA CYS A 174 1.41 0.81 -12.19
C CYS A 174 -0.07 0.42 -12.11
N PHE A 175 -0.44 -0.77 -12.61
CA PHE A 175 -1.78 -1.32 -12.49
C PHE A 175 -2.23 -1.44 -11.02
N GLY A 176 -1.38 -1.99 -10.15
CA GLY A 176 -1.71 -2.19 -8.74
C GLY A 176 -2.04 -0.88 -8.03
N HIS A 177 -1.19 0.14 -8.17
CA HIS A 177 -1.43 1.46 -7.58
C HIS A 177 -2.64 2.18 -8.19
N LEU A 178 -2.84 2.08 -9.51
CA LEU A 178 -4.04 2.61 -10.16
C LEU A 178 -5.31 2.02 -9.54
N THR A 179 -5.31 0.72 -9.31
CA THR A 179 -6.45 -0.01 -8.73
C THR A 179 -6.73 0.44 -7.30
N GLU A 180 -5.70 0.58 -6.46
CA GLU A 180 -5.85 1.08 -5.08
C GLU A 180 -6.45 2.50 -5.07
N GLY A 181 -5.92 3.41 -5.88
CA GLY A 181 -6.42 4.78 -6.00
C GLY A 181 -7.85 4.84 -6.55
N ALA A 182 -8.17 3.99 -7.53
CA ALA A 182 -9.50 3.92 -8.13
C ALA A 182 -10.56 3.45 -7.12
N ILE A 183 -10.22 2.46 -6.29
CA ILE A 183 -11.10 1.96 -5.23
C ILE A 183 -11.34 3.05 -4.18
N ALA A 184 -10.27 3.70 -3.70
CA ALA A 184 -10.38 4.76 -2.70
C ALA A 184 -11.26 5.91 -3.16
N TYR A 185 -11.06 6.38 -4.39
CA TYR A 185 -11.89 7.45 -4.97
C TYR A 185 -13.34 7.04 -5.16
N TYR A 186 -13.60 5.81 -5.61
CA TYR A 186 -14.95 5.28 -5.73
C TYR A 186 -15.65 5.16 -4.37
N GLN A 187 -14.96 4.66 -3.34
CA GLN A 187 -15.54 4.51 -2.00
C GLN A 187 -15.90 5.85 -1.37
N ALA A 188 -15.13 6.90 -1.65
CA ALA A 188 -15.39 8.26 -1.17
C ALA A 188 -16.55 8.96 -1.90
N THR A 189 -16.58 8.86 -3.23
CA THR A 189 -17.43 9.71 -4.08
C THR A 189 -18.58 8.97 -4.77
N GLY A 190 -18.51 7.64 -4.84
CA GLY A 190 -19.43 6.82 -5.66
C GLY A 190 -19.16 6.88 -7.17
N LYS A 191 -18.18 7.68 -7.64
CA LYS A 191 -17.86 7.84 -9.06
C LYS A 191 -17.04 6.66 -9.59
N ARG A 192 -17.54 6.01 -10.62
CA ARG A 192 -16.98 4.75 -11.12
C ARG A 192 -15.93 4.90 -12.22
N LYS A 193 -15.75 6.08 -12.81
CA LYS A 193 -14.95 6.25 -14.03
C LYS A 193 -13.55 5.64 -13.94
N LEU A 194 -12.81 5.95 -12.86
CA LEU A 194 -11.46 5.43 -12.64
C LEU A 194 -11.50 3.94 -12.27
N LEU A 195 -12.48 3.52 -11.45
CA LEU A 195 -12.67 2.10 -11.10
C LEU A 195 -12.98 1.25 -12.34
N ASP A 196 -13.84 1.74 -13.24
CA ASP A 196 -14.14 1.03 -14.48
C ASP A 196 -12.91 0.95 -15.40
N ALA A 197 -12.05 1.96 -15.40
CA ALA A 197 -10.77 1.91 -16.11
C ALA A 197 -9.81 0.87 -15.49
N ALA A 198 -9.70 0.80 -14.16
CA ALA A 198 -8.92 -0.20 -13.47
C ALA A 198 -9.46 -1.63 -13.73
N CYS A 199 -10.79 -1.82 -13.74
CA CYS A 199 -11.41 -3.10 -14.08
C CYS A 199 -11.06 -3.53 -15.52
N ARG A 200 -11.16 -2.63 -16.51
CA ARG A 200 -10.77 -2.95 -17.89
C ARG A 200 -9.28 -3.32 -18.01
N PHE A 201 -8.42 -2.66 -17.24
CA PHE A 201 -6.99 -3.02 -17.23
C PHE A 201 -6.76 -4.38 -16.56
N ALA A 202 -7.47 -4.68 -15.44
CA ALA A 202 -7.45 -5.99 -14.81
C ALA A 202 -7.93 -7.10 -15.76
N ASP A 203 -9.00 -6.86 -16.52
CA ASP A 203 -9.53 -7.77 -17.54
C ASP A 203 -8.51 -8.04 -18.66
N TYR A 204 -7.82 -6.98 -19.10
CA TYR A 204 -6.75 -7.14 -20.08
C TYR A 204 -5.59 -7.99 -19.53
N ILE A 205 -5.17 -7.73 -18.28
CA ILE A 205 -4.12 -8.52 -17.61
C ILE A 205 -4.58 -9.97 -17.46
N ASP A 206 -5.80 -10.23 -16.99
CA ASP A 206 -6.33 -11.59 -16.86
C ASP A 206 -6.35 -12.31 -18.22
N SER A 207 -6.68 -11.62 -19.31
CA SER A 207 -6.63 -12.20 -20.66
C SER A 207 -5.21 -12.63 -21.09
N ARG A 208 -4.16 -12.03 -20.51
CA ARG A 208 -2.74 -12.23 -20.91
C ARG A 208 -1.99 -13.19 -20.00
N PHE A 209 -2.32 -13.26 -18.71
CA PHE A 209 -1.58 -14.03 -17.71
C PHE A 209 -2.38 -15.26 -17.24
N GLY A 210 -1.66 -16.34 -16.91
CA GLY A 210 -2.26 -17.56 -16.40
C GLY A 210 -1.54 -18.82 -16.86
N THR A 211 -2.10 -19.97 -16.48
CA THR A 211 -1.54 -21.30 -16.79
C THR A 211 -2.07 -21.89 -18.10
N ALA A 212 -3.13 -21.32 -18.69
CA ALA A 212 -3.71 -21.79 -19.95
C ALA A 212 -2.76 -21.59 -21.15
N ASP A 213 -2.93 -22.40 -22.20
CA ASP A 213 -2.13 -22.31 -23.41
C ASP A 213 -2.27 -20.92 -24.04
N GLY A 214 -1.15 -20.34 -24.45
CA GLY A 214 -1.08 -19.01 -25.05
C GLY A 214 -1.01 -17.85 -24.04
N LYS A 215 -1.23 -18.08 -22.74
CA LYS A 215 -1.05 -17.08 -21.69
C LYS A 215 0.42 -17.01 -21.23
N LEU A 216 0.83 -15.82 -20.75
CA LEU A 216 2.12 -15.60 -20.12
C LEU A 216 2.11 -16.21 -18.71
N ARG A 217 3.12 -16.98 -18.37
CA ARG A 217 3.33 -17.52 -17.01
C ARG A 217 4.13 -16.58 -16.12
N GLY A 218 4.05 -15.28 -16.39
CA GLY A 218 4.72 -14.21 -15.67
C GLY A 218 3.99 -13.78 -14.43
N TYR A 219 4.63 -12.92 -13.67
CA TYR A 219 4.13 -12.28 -12.45
C TYR A 219 4.81 -10.91 -12.30
N PRO A 220 4.30 -10.00 -11.42
CA PRO A 220 4.89 -8.68 -11.23
C PRO A 220 6.38 -8.73 -10.87
N GLY A 221 7.20 -7.86 -11.42
CA GLY A 221 8.58 -7.68 -10.98
C GLY A 221 8.67 -6.85 -9.70
N HIS A 222 7.84 -5.82 -9.60
CA HIS A 222 7.56 -5.13 -8.35
C HIS A 222 6.11 -5.42 -7.96
N GLU A 223 5.95 -5.90 -6.75
CA GLU A 223 4.69 -6.37 -6.20
C GLU A 223 3.82 -5.19 -5.75
N ILE A 224 2.56 -5.34 -5.82
CA ILE A 224 1.37 -4.68 -5.28
C ILE A 224 0.11 -5.17 -6.00
N ALA A 225 0.23 -5.63 -7.23
CA ALA A 225 -0.90 -6.12 -8.00
C ALA A 225 -1.67 -7.22 -7.26
N GLU A 226 -0.98 -8.06 -6.50
CA GLU A 226 -1.57 -9.16 -5.76
C GLU A 226 -2.60 -8.67 -4.73
N MET A 227 -2.23 -7.73 -3.86
CA MET A 227 -3.16 -7.20 -2.86
C MET A 227 -4.20 -6.25 -3.47
N ALA A 228 -3.85 -5.50 -4.52
CA ALA A 228 -4.79 -4.63 -5.22
C ALA A 228 -5.90 -5.43 -5.93
N LEU A 229 -5.57 -6.58 -6.51
CA LEU A 229 -6.54 -7.49 -7.13
C LEU A 229 -7.50 -8.11 -6.10
N VAL A 230 -7.00 -8.48 -4.91
CA VAL A 230 -7.88 -8.95 -3.82
C VAL A 230 -8.86 -7.85 -3.43
N LYS A 231 -8.39 -6.64 -3.21
CA LYS A 231 -9.23 -5.49 -2.87
C LYS A 231 -10.22 -5.15 -3.99
N LEU A 232 -9.81 -5.31 -5.26
CA LEU A 232 -10.70 -5.14 -6.42
C LEU A 232 -11.80 -6.21 -6.43
N ALA A 233 -11.47 -7.47 -6.16
CA ALA A 233 -12.45 -8.55 -6.06
C ALA A 233 -13.47 -8.29 -4.94
N GLU A 234 -13.03 -7.87 -3.76
CA GLU A 234 -13.91 -7.52 -2.64
C GLU A 234 -14.79 -6.29 -2.94
N THR A 235 -14.27 -5.32 -3.68
CA THR A 235 -15.02 -4.10 -4.05
C THR A 235 -16.07 -4.35 -5.13
N THR A 236 -15.76 -5.21 -6.11
CA THR A 236 -16.62 -5.45 -7.27
C THR A 236 -17.48 -6.71 -7.14
N GLY A 237 -17.10 -7.65 -6.28
CA GLY A 237 -17.70 -8.99 -6.19
C GLY A 237 -17.24 -9.97 -7.28
N GLU A 238 -16.25 -9.59 -8.11
CA GLU A 238 -15.76 -10.37 -9.24
C GLU A 238 -14.64 -11.33 -8.81
N GLN A 239 -14.97 -12.61 -8.63
CA GLN A 239 -14.03 -13.65 -8.16
C GLN A 239 -12.78 -13.78 -9.04
N ARG A 240 -12.85 -13.53 -10.34
CA ARG A 240 -11.71 -13.65 -11.28
C ARG A 240 -10.51 -12.79 -10.90
N TYR A 241 -10.71 -11.67 -10.22
CA TYR A 241 -9.61 -10.83 -9.76
C TYR A 241 -8.89 -11.49 -8.58
N ALA A 242 -9.61 -12.13 -7.67
CA ALA A 242 -8.99 -12.92 -6.60
C ALA A 242 -8.23 -14.13 -7.17
N ASP A 243 -8.79 -14.80 -8.19
CA ASP A 243 -8.13 -15.93 -8.87
C ASP A 243 -6.83 -15.49 -9.55
N LEU A 244 -6.81 -14.28 -10.14
CA LEU A 244 -5.59 -13.71 -10.74
C LEU A 244 -4.54 -13.35 -9.67
N ALA A 245 -4.96 -12.82 -8.52
CA ALA A 245 -4.05 -12.58 -7.39
C ALA A 245 -3.42 -13.88 -6.89
N GLU A 246 -4.24 -14.92 -6.69
CA GLU A 246 -3.77 -16.25 -6.31
C GLU A 246 -2.79 -16.82 -7.34
N TYR A 247 -3.10 -16.67 -8.64
CA TYR A 247 -2.20 -17.08 -9.71
C TYR A 247 -0.82 -16.39 -9.57
N PHE A 248 -0.75 -15.09 -9.39
CA PHE A 248 0.51 -14.38 -9.27
C PHE A 248 1.32 -14.83 -8.05
N VAL A 249 0.68 -15.00 -6.89
CA VAL A 249 1.33 -15.49 -5.68
C VAL A 249 1.89 -16.90 -5.88
N ARG A 250 1.09 -17.83 -6.43
CA ARG A 250 1.49 -19.23 -6.60
C ARG A 250 2.47 -19.46 -7.73
N GLN A 251 2.41 -18.65 -8.80
CA GLN A 251 3.31 -18.77 -9.95
C GLN A 251 4.72 -18.27 -9.65
N ARG A 252 4.86 -17.29 -8.72
CA ARG A 252 6.15 -16.73 -8.36
C ARG A 252 7.08 -17.79 -7.79
N GLY A 253 8.30 -17.85 -8.35
CA GLY A 253 9.33 -18.81 -7.95
C GLY A 253 9.14 -20.23 -8.46
N GLN A 254 8.10 -20.52 -9.26
CA GLN A 254 7.92 -21.84 -9.90
C GLN A 254 8.98 -22.08 -10.96
N ARG A 255 9.39 -23.35 -11.10
CA ARG A 255 10.37 -23.78 -12.12
C ARG A 255 9.68 -24.19 -13.42
N PRO A 256 10.22 -23.83 -14.58
CA PRO A 256 11.41 -22.97 -14.80
C PRO A 256 11.12 -21.52 -14.40
N LEU A 257 12.11 -20.81 -13.84
CA LEU A 257 11.96 -19.43 -13.36
C LEU A 257 11.58 -18.50 -14.52
N TYR A 258 10.44 -17.81 -14.39
CA TYR A 258 9.94 -16.96 -15.48
C TYR A 258 10.91 -15.82 -15.83
N PHE A 259 11.49 -15.15 -14.84
CA PHE A 259 12.43 -14.06 -15.12
C PHE A 259 13.71 -14.52 -15.84
N GLU A 260 14.15 -15.76 -15.61
CA GLU A 260 15.24 -16.34 -16.40
C GLU A 260 14.84 -16.54 -17.88
N LEU A 261 13.63 -17.06 -18.10
CA LEU A 261 13.10 -17.25 -19.46
C LEU A 261 12.90 -15.90 -20.16
N GLU A 262 12.42 -14.90 -19.44
CA GLU A 262 12.24 -13.53 -19.93
C GLU A 262 13.59 -12.90 -20.33
N ASP A 263 14.60 -12.96 -19.46
CA ASP A 263 15.96 -12.44 -19.75
C ASP A 263 16.58 -13.11 -20.98
N ARG A 264 16.42 -14.43 -21.10
CA ARG A 264 16.90 -15.18 -22.27
C ARG A 264 16.19 -14.75 -23.56
N ARG A 265 14.88 -14.56 -23.51
CA ARG A 265 14.07 -14.11 -24.65
C ARG A 265 14.49 -12.71 -25.08
N ARG A 266 14.58 -11.77 -24.14
CA ARG A 266 14.98 -10.38 -24.38
C ARG A 266 16.39 -10.31 -24.97
N ALA A 267 17.37 -11.04 -24.43
CA ALA A 267 18.72 -11.08 -24.96
C ALA A 267 18.74 -11.54 -26.42
N ARG A 268 17.95 -12.58 -26.77
CA ARG A 268 17.83 -13.07 -28.16
C ARG A 268 17.20 -12.03 -29.08
N GLU A 269 16.12 -11.37 -28.64
CA GLU A 269 15.43 -10.35 -29.44
C GLU A 269 16.30 -9.11 -29.68
N ASP A 270 17.13 -8.76 -28.70
CA ASP A 270 18.07 -7.63 -28.78
C ASP A 270 19.39 -8.02 -29.50
N GLY A 271 19.54 -9.26 -30.00
CA GLY A 271 20.75 -9.74 -30.62
C GLY A 271 21.97 -9.84 -29.69
N ARG A 272 21.73 -9.87 -28.36
CA ARG A 272 22.77 -10.00 -27.34
C ARG A 272 22.98 -11.48 -26.98
N ASN A 273 24.22 -11.85 -26.65
CA ASN A 273 24.46 -13.13 -26.01
C ASN A 273 23.88 -13.14 -24.61
N TYR A 274 23.04 -14.11 -24.31
CA TYR A 274 22.63 -14.39 -22.95
C TYR A 274 23.79 -15.07 -22.22
N GLU A 275 24.39 -14.35 -21.29
CA GLU A 275 25.30 -14.96 -20.32
C GLU A 275 24.49 -15.26 -19.06
N PRO A 276 24.36 -16.54 -18.66
CA PRO A 276 23.76 -16.88 -17.38
C PRO A 276 24.69 -16.34 -16.28
N ARG A 277 24.43 -15.12 -15.83
CA ARG A 277 24.97 -14.65 -14.57
C ARG A 277 24.19 -15.34 -13.46
N GLU A 278 24.84 -15.60 -12.35
CA GLU A 278 24.14 -15.96 -11.13
C GLU A 278 23.17 -14.79 -10.78
N GLN A 279 21.96 -14.87 -11.32
CA GLN A 279 20.95 -13.84 -11.14
C GLN A 279 20.39 -14.01 -9.73
N ASN A 280 20.45 -12.95 -8.96
CA ASN A 280 19.86 -12.96 -7.63
C ASN A 280 18.32 -12.79 -7.74
N TYR A 281 17.61 -13.87 -8.13
CA TYR A 281 16.15 -13.85 -8.21
C TYR A 281 15.48 -13.75 -6.82
N ALA A 282 16.20 -14.01 -5.72
CA ALA A 282 15.74 -13.74 -4.36
C ALA A 282 15.52 -12.22 -4.14
N TYR A 283 16.23 -11.37 -4.88
CA TYR A 283 15.99 -9.93 -4.90
C TYR A 283 14.54 -9.57 -5.28
N TYR A 284 13.92 -10.38 -6.13
CA TYR A 284 12.54 -10.25 -6.62
C TYR A 284 11.58 -11.23 -5.93
N GLN A 285 11.98 -11.86 -4.81
CA GLN A 285 11.21 -12.92 -4.12
C GLN A 285 10.82 -14.08 -5.06
N ALA A 286 11.62 -14.36 -6.08
CA ALA A 286 11.28 -15.24 -7.20
C ALA A 286 12.29 -16.37 -7.45
N ASP A 287 13.22 -16.65 -6.54
CA ASP A 287 14.18 -17.76 -6.61
C ASP A 287 13.53 -19.12 -6.34
N LYS A 288 12.47 -19.13 -5.52
CA LYS A 288 11.68 -20.30 -5.14
C LYS A 288 10.28 -19.88 -4.68
N PRO A 289 9.31 -20.80 -4.69
CA PRO A 289 7.96 -20.51 -4.17
C PRO A 289 8.00 -20.00 -2.74
N ILE A 290 7.06 -19.13 -2.36
CA ILE A 290 6.98 -18.55 -1.00
C ILE A 290 6.93 -19.62 0.08
N THR A 291 6.30 -20.77 -0.18
CA THR A 291 6.23 -21.91 0.74
C THR A 291 7.59 -22.53 1.07
N GLU A 292 8.60 -22.28 0.25
CA GLU A 292 9.99 -22.73 0.44
C GLU A 292 10.91 -21.60 0.95
N GLN A 293 10.44 -20.35 1.00
CA GLN A 293 11.22 -19.23 1.51
C GLN A 293 11.29 -19.28 3.03
N THR A 294 12.49 -19.15 3.58
CA THR A 294 12.76 -19.20 5.03
C THR A 294 13.25 -17.88 5.60
N GLU A 295 13.61 -16.94 4.73
CA GLU A 295 14.20 -15.67 5.07
C GLU A 295 13.66 -14.57 4.15
N ALA A 296 13.40 -13.38 4.70
CA ALA A 296 13.07 -12.19 3.92
C ALA A 296 14.33 -11.63 3.27
N LEU A 297 14.36 -11.63 1.96
CA LEU A 297 15.50 -11.24 1.14
C LEU A 297 15.10 -10.24 0.05
N GLY A 298 16.08 -9.57 -0.51
CA GLY A 298 15.92 -8.67 -1.63
C GLY A 298 15.32 -7.32 -1.24
N HIS A 299 14.71 -6.66 -2.19
CA HIS A 299 14.15 -5.32 -2.02
C HIS A 299 13.04 -5.32 -0.96
N ALA A 300 13.17 -4.46 0.06
CA ALA A 300 12.33 -4.53 1.24
C ALA A 300 10.85 -4.20 0.97
N VAL A 301 10.57 -3.22 0.10
CA VAL A 301 9.19 -2.87 -0.29
C VAL A 301 8.55 -4.00 -1.07
N ARG A 302 9.24 -4.53 -2.09
CA ARG A 302 8.75 -5.67 -2.88
C ARG A 302 8.38 -6.84 -1.99
N ALA A 303 9.29 -7.23 -1.09
CA ALA A 303 9.08 -8.34 -0.17
C ALA A 303 7.85 -8.13 0.72
N ALA A 304 7.74 -6.98 1.39
CA ALA A 304 6.64 -6.70 2.31
C ALA A 304 5.29 -6.57 1.57
N TYR A 305 5.26 -5.99 0.35
CA TYR A 305 4.06 -5.98 -0.50
C TYR A 305 3.67 -7.38 -0.94
N PHE A 306 4.65 -8.19 -1.36
CA PHE A 306 4.39 -9.58 -1.72
C PHE A 306 3.82 -10.39 -0.57
N TYR A 307 4.40 -10.26 0.63
CA TYR A 307 3.92 -10.98 1.82
C TYR A 307 2.53 -10.50 2.25
N ALA A 308 2.22 -9.22 2.07
CA ALA A 308 0.88 -8.69 2.28
C ALA A 308 -0.14 -9.31 1.30
N GLY A 309 0.20 -9.35 0.00
CA GLY A 309 -0.64 -10.02 -1.00
C GLY A 309 -0.77 -11.53 -0.78
N ALA A 310 0.31 -12.20 -0.34
CA ALA A 310 0.28 -13.62 0.01
C ALA A 310 -0.62 -13.89 1.23
N ALA A 311 -0.60 -13.01 2.25
CA ALA A 311 -1.50 -13.09 3.39
C ALA A 311 -2.98 -12.92 2.97
N ASP A 312 -3.27 -11.99 2.07
CA ASP A 312 -4.61 -11.83 1.48
C ASP A 312 -5.07 -13.11 0.77
N VAL A 313 -4.20 -13.72 -0.05
CA VAL A 313 -4.51 -14.99 -0.72
C VAL A 313 -4.70 -16.13 0.28
N ALA A 314 -3.85 -16.23 1.32
CA ALA A 314 -4.00 -17.23 2.37
C ALA A 314 -5.35 -17.08 3.10
N ARG A 315 -5.76 -15.85 3.38
CA ARG A 315 -7.06 -15.51 3.97
C ARG A 315 -8.22 -15.95 3.10
N LEU A 316 -8.18 -15.65 1.81
CA LEU A 316 -9.27 -15.97 0.88
C LEU A 316 -9.41 -17.47 0.58
N THR A 317 -8.27 -18.17 0.47
CA THR A 317 -8.25 -19.59 0.07
C THR A 317 -8.29 -20.55 1.24
N GLY A 318 -8.02 -20.08 2.46
CA GLY A 318 -7.87 -20.94 3.63
C GLY A 318 -6.60 -21.78 3.62
N ASP A 319 -5.58 -21.40 2.81
CA ASP A 319 -4.34 -22.15 2.65
C ASP A 319 -3.44 -21.98 3.89
N SER A 320 -3.37 -23.03 4.71
CA SER A 320 -2.58 -23.06 5.93
C SER A 320 -1.07 -23.04 5.69
N ASP A 321 -0.59 -23.60 4.56
CA ASP A 321 0.84 -23.65 4.25
C ASP A 321 1.33 -22.27 3.80
N LEU A 322 0.49 -21.56 3.07
CA LEU A 322 0.75 -20.16 2.68
C LEU A 322 0.74 -19.25 3.92
N LEU A 323 -0.22 -19.43 4.83
CA LEU A 323 -0.25 -18.69 6.09
C LEU A 323 0.99 -18.97 6.94
N ALA A 324 1.39 -20.22 7.10
CA ALA A 324 2.59 -20.60 7.84
C ALA A 324 3.87 -19.99 7.21
N SER A 325 3.86 -19.79 5.89
CA SER A 325 4.95 -19.10 5.19
C SER A 325 4.98 -17.60 5.49
N CYS A 326 3.82 -16.95 5.52
CA CYS A 326 3.70 -15.55 5.94
C CYS A 326 4.17 -15.37 7.40
N GLU A 327 3.75 -16.24 8.33
CA GLU A 327 4.19 -16.20 9.73
C GLU A 327 5.71 -16.38 9.86
N ARG A 328 6.29 -17.32 9.13
CA ARG A 328 7.74 -17.57 9.13
C ARG A 328 8.53 -16.36 8.64
N LEU A 329 8.09 -15.74 7.54
CA LEU A 329 8.73 -14.56 6.97
C LEU A 329 8.52 -13.33 7.85
N TRP A 330 7.34 -13.18 8.47
CA TRP A 330 7.09 -12.17 9.51
C TRP A 330 8.09 -12.29 10.66
N ARG A 331 8.27 -13.50 11.21
CA ARG A 331 9.24 -13.73 12.29
C ARG A 331 10.66 -13.39 11.89
N ASN A 332 11.09 -13.78 10.67
CA ASN A 332 12.43 -13.42 10.20
C ASN A 332 12.62 -11.88 10.13
N ILE A 333 11.63 -11.14 9.63
CA ILE A 333 11.69 -9.68 9.59
C ILE A 333 11.75 -9.11 11.01
N VAL A 334 10.78 -9.44 11.85
CA VAL A 334 10.58 -8.76 13.14
C VAL A 334 11.67 -9.13 14.15
N ASP A 335 12.08 -10.40 14.20
CA ASP A 335 13.04 -10.85 15.19
C ASP A 335 14.49 -10.52 14.81
N ARG A 336 14.79 -10.22 13.51
CA ARG A 336 16.17 -10.18 13.02
C ARG A 336 16.53 -9.00 12.12
N LYS A 337 15.53 -8.34 11.49
CA LYS A 337 15.77 -7.34 10.43
C LYS A 337 15.01 -6.03 10.63
N LEU A 338 14.33 -5.89 11.77
CA LEU A 338 13.54 -4.73 12.13
C LEU A 338 14.39 -3.71 12.90
N TYR A 339 14.37 -2.46 12.48
CA TYR A 339 14.90 -1.35 13.25
C TYR A 339 13.96 -0.92 14.37
N ILE A 340 14.50 -0.35 15.44
CA ILE A 340 13.72 0.15 16.58
C ILE A 340 12.65 1.18 16.19
N THR A 341 12.84 1.86 15.05
CA THR A 341 11.89 2.83 14.49
C THR A 341 10.80 2.20 13.63
N GLY A 342 10.70 0.87 13.59
CA GLY A 342 9.77 0.18 12.69
C GLY A 342 10.18 0.20 11.22
N GLY A 343 11.41 0.65 10.91
CA GLY A 343 11.98 0.61 9.57
C GLY A 343 12.54 -0.77 9.23
N ILE A 344 12.60 -1.10 7.94
CA ILE A 344 13.21 -2.30 7.38
C ILE A 344 14.01 -1.95 6.13
N GLY A 345 14.97 -2.82 5.75
CA GLY A 345 15.87 -2.59 4.62
C GLY A 345 17.18 -1.95 5.07
N ALA A 346 18.21 -2.78 5.30
CA ALA A 346 19.47 -2.35 5.91
C ALA A 346 20.46 -1.76 4.91
N THR A 347 20.35 -2.10 3.62
CA THR A 347 21.33 -1.68 2.60
C THR A 347 20.68 -0.87 1.48
N HIS A 348 21.43 0.18 1.05
CA HIS A 348 21.08 0.95 -0.14
C HIS A 348 21.34 0.18 -1.45
N MET A 349 22.17 -0.87 -1.39
CA MET A 349 22.40 -1.73 -2.56
C MET A 349 21.14 -2.52 -2.88
N GLY A 350 20.36 -2.00 -3.83
CA GLY A 350 19.07 -2.56 -4.22
C GLY A 350 17.95 -2.31 -3.21
N GLU A 351 18.08 -1.34 -2.28
CA GLU A 351 17.01 -0.98 -1.34
C GLU A 351 16.55 -2.18 -0.50
N ALA A 352 17.50 -3.01 -0.04
CA ALA A 352 17.26 -4.41 0.28
C ALA A 352 17.46 -4.75 1.76
N PHE A 353 16.90 -5.89 2.14
CA PHE A 353 17.32 -6.60 3.34
C PHE A 353 18.78 -7.04 3.23
N SER A 354 19.50 -7.03 4.36
CA SER A 354 20.78 -7.68 4.52
C SER A 354 20.62 -9.00 5.28
N PHE A 355 21.72 -9.64 5.68
CA PHE A 355 21.68 -10.84 6.51
C PHE A 355 21.14 -10.54 7.91
N ASP A 356 20.76 -11.60 8.64
CA ASP A 356 20.19 -11.50 9.99
C ASP A 356 21.07 -10.65 10.93
N TYR A 357 20.46 -9.72 11.65
CA TYR A 357 21.08 -8.80 12.61
C TYR A 357 22.08 -7.79 12.03
N ASP A 358 22.17 -7.66 10.70
CA ASP A 358 22.91 -6.58 10.06
C ASP A 358 22.03 -5.32 9.97
N LEU A 359 22.13 -4.49 11.00
CA LEU A 359 21.32 -3.28 11.20
C LEU A 359 22.21 -2.05 11.44
N PRO A 360 22.98 -1.61 10.43
CA PRO A 360 23.83 -0.43 10.57
C PRO A 360 23.00 0.84 10.82
N ASN A 361 23.52 1.76 11.66
CA ASN A 361 22.80 2.99 12.02
C ASN A 361 22.84 4.04 10.91
N ASP A 362 23.99 4.20 10.25
CA ASP A 362 24.35 5.34 9.42
C ASP A 362 24.33 5.06 7.91
N THR A 363 24.24 3.79 7.53
CA THR A 363 24.12 3.34 6.14
C THR A 363 22.79 2.64 5.85
N ALA A 364 21.92 2.53 6.86
CA ALA A 364 20.59 1.94 6.70
C ALA A 364 19.81 2.67 5.59
N TYR A 365 19.17 1.89 4.71
CA TYR A 365 18.25 2.47 3.75
C TYR A 365 16.95 2.87 4.44
N SER A 366 16.31 1.92 5.13
CA SER A 366 15.08 2.16 5.92
C SER A 366 14.10 3.09 5.20
N GLU A 367 13.67 2.65 4.02
CA GLU A 367 12.79 3.41 3.14
C GLU A 367 11.43 3.66 3.79
N SER A 368 10.87 4.86 3.63
CA SER A 368 9.53 5.18 4.13
C SER A 368 8.47 4.22 3.57
N CYS A 369 8.56 3.86 2.27
CA CYS A 369 7.64 2.89 1.67
C CYS A 369 7.77 1.49 2.27
N ALA A 370 8.95 1.09 2.73
CA ALA A 370 9.16 -0.22 3.35
C ALA A 370 8.48 -0.32 4.72
N ALA A 371 8.53 0.75 5.53
CA ALA A 371 7.78 0.81 6.78
C ALA A 371 6.26 0.78 6.56
N ILE A 372 5.77 1.48 5.52
CA ILE A 372 4.35 1.44 5.11
C ILE A 372 3.96 0.03 4.65
N ALA A 373 4.80 -0.62 3.84
CA ALA A 373 4.57 -1.98 3.37
C ALA A 373 4.53 -2.99 4.53
N LEU A 374 5.38 -2.80 5.55
CA LEU A 374 5.34 -3.61 6.77
C LEU A 374 4.02 -3.41 7.55
N ALA A 375 3.51 -2.18 7.61
CA ALA A 375 2.20 -1.91 8.21
C ALA A 375 1.05 -2.58 7.42
N PHE A 376 1.13 -2.63 6.09
CA PHE A 376 0.16 -3.37 5.25
C PHE A 376 0.20 -4.88 5.52
N PHE A 377 1.38 -5.43 5.67
CA PHE A 377 1.54 -6.85 6.00
C PHE A 377 1.00 -7.15 7.42
N ALA A 378 1.35 -6.32 8.41
CA ALA A 378 0.85 -6.44 9.78
C ALA A 378 -0.68 -6.41 9.86
N ARG A 379 -1.32 -5.45 9.16
CA ARG A 379 -2.78 -5.35 9.11
C ARG A 379 -3.43 -6.63 8.60
N ARG A 380 -2.91 -7.22 7.52
CA ARG A 380 -3.45 -8.46 6.94
C ARG A 380 -3.29 -9.66 7.87
N MET A 381 -2.16 -9.71 8.58
CA MET A 381 -1.96 -10.73 9.61
C MET A 381 -2.95 -10.56 10.78
N LEU A 382 -3.29 -9.31 11.17
CA LEU A 382 -4.34 -9.04 12.17
C LEU A 382 -5.73 -9.48 11.71
N GLU A 383 -6.06 -9.37 10.43
CA GLU A 383 -7.33 -9.84 9.88
C GLU A 383 -7.45 -11.37 9.98
N ILE A 384 -6.35 -12.10 9.83
CA ILE A 384 -6.31 -13.56 9.91
C ILE A 384 -6.22 -14.02 11.38
N GLN A 385 -5.33 -13.39 12.15
CA GLN A 385 -5.03 -13.73 13.54
C GLN A 385 -4.80 -12.44 14.34
N PRO A 386 -5.73 -11.99 15.17
CA PRO A 386 -5.57 -10.78 15.97
C PRO A 386 -4.62 -11.02 17.15
N LYS A 387 -3.30 -10.95 16.87
CA LYS A 387 -2.22 -11.02 17.86
C LYS A 387 -1.62 -9.63 18.06
N SER A 388 -1.40 -9.21 19.32
CA SER A 388 -0.89 -7.86 19.63
C SER A 388 0.46 -7.55 18.99
N GLU A 389 1.30 -8.56 18.76
CA GLU A 389 2.61 -8.40 18.14
C GLU A 389 2.57 -7.76 16.74
N TYR A 390 1.52 -8.06 15.94
CA TYR A 390 1.35 -7.43 14.63
C TYR A 390 1.03 -5.94 14.80
N ALA A 391 0.18 -5.61 15.75
CA ALA A 391 -0.19 -4.23 16.04
C ALA A 391 0.95 -3.43 16.68
N ASP A 392 1.80 -4.06 17.51
CA ASP A 392 2.98 -3.41 18.10
C ASP A 392 3.98 -2.96 17.02
N VAL A 393 4.26 -3.83 16.04
CA VAL A 393 5.13 -3.50 14.91
C VAL A 393 4.49 -2.45 14.00
N MET A 394 3.19 -2.59 13.71
CA MET A 394 2.43 -1.64 12.92
C MET A 394 2.43 -0.24 13.56
N GLU A 395 2.21 -0.15 14.86
CA GLU A 395 2.30 1.10 15.62
C GLU A 395 3.69 1.73 15.50
N SER A 396 4.75 0.95 15.70
CA SER A 396 6.13 1.43 15.60
C SER A 396 6.43 1.96 14.19
N ALA A 397 6.04 1.26 13.14
CA ALA A 397 6.25 1.66 11.76
C ALA A 397 5.51 2.96 11.42
N LEU A 398 4.24 3.09 11.85
CA LEU A 398 3.40 4.25 11.58
C LEU A 398 3.87 5.50 12.32
N TYR A 399 4.10 5.39 13.64
CA TYR A 399 4.45 6.55 14.47
C TYR A 399 5.88 7.06 14.27
N ASN A 400 6.79 6.26 13.73
CA ASN A 400 8.20 6.64 13.58
C ASN A 400 8.62 6.73 12.10
N THR A 401 9.09 5.64 11.47
CA THR A 401 9.71 5.71 10.13
C THR A 401 8.77 6.30 9.07
N THR A 402 7.49 5.97 9.09
CA THR A 402 6.51 6.51 8.14
C THR A 402 6.38 8.03 8.29
N LEU A 403 6.12 8.53 9.51
CA LEU A 403 5.93 9.97 9.74
C LEU A 403 7.24 10.75 9.64
N ALA A 404 8.39 10.14 9.96
CA ALA A 404 9.69 10.77 9.80
C ALA A 404 9.98 11.15 8.33
N GLY A 405 9.38 10.45 7.39
CA GLY A 405 9.49 10.74 5.96
C GLY A 405 8.91 12.08 5.53
N MET A 406 8.04 12.73 6.32
CA MET A 406 7.37 13.99 5.98
C MET A 406 7.79 15.13 6.91
N ALA A 407 8.04 16.31 6.34
CA ALA A 407 8.30 17.51 7.12
C ALA A 407 7.03 18.04 7.80
N LEU A 408 7.20 18.82 8.88
CA LEU A 408 6.08 19.40 9.62
C LEU A 408 5.28 20.45 8.84
N ASP A 409 5.84 20.97 7.74
CA ASP A 409 5.14 21.86 6.82
C ASP A 409 4.49 21.14 5.62
N GLY A 410 4.70 19.81 5.51
CA GLY A 410 4.16 18.97 4.45
C GLY A 410 4.77 19.19 3.05
N LYS A 411 5.87 19.93 2.92
CA LYS A 411 6.42 20.35 1.62
C LYS A 411 7.83 19.82 1.31
N SER A 412 8.32 18.93 2.12
CA SER A 412 9.57 18.22 1.87
C SER A 412 9.59 16.85 2.55
N PHE A 413 10.38 15.92 2.00
CA PHE A 413 10.30 14.51 2.34
C PHE A 413 11.67 13.86 2.44
N PHE A 414 11.78 12.83 3.28
CA PHE A 414 12.83 11.84 3.22
C PHE A 414 12.35 10.59 2.50
N TYR A 415 13.21 10.03 1.69
CA TYR A 415 13.07 8.70 1.11
C TYR A 415 13.63 7.66 2.08
N VAL A 416 14.82 7.92 2.59
CA VAL A 416 15.68 7.08 3.42
C VAL A 416 15.72 7.62 4.84
N ASN A 417 15.59 6.75 5.86
CA ASN A 417 15.48 7.14 7.26
C ASN A 417 16.47 6.33 8.15
N PRO A 418 17.78 6.56 8.04
CA PRO A 418 18.75 5.91 8.91
C PRO A 418 18.62 6.41 10.36
N LEU A 419 19.16 5.65 11.32
CA LEU A 419 19.15 6.04 12.73
C LEU A 419 20.19 7.14 13.06
N GLU A 420 21.22 7.27 12.23
CA GLU A 420 22.29 8.24 12.40
C GLU A 420 22.56 8.98 11.10
N VAL A 421 22.60 10.31 11.15
CA VAL A 421 22.94 11.16 10.02
C VAL A 421 24.09 12.06 10.38
N VAL A 422 25.21 11.93 9.68
CA VAL A 422 26.35 12.83 9.75
C VAL A 422 26.41 13.63 8.45
N PRO A 423 25.97 14.91 8.43
CA PRO A 423 25.80 15.69 7.19
C PRO A 423 27.06 15.75 6.33
N GLU A 424 28.22 15.93 6.93
CA GLU A 424 29.50 15.98 6.20
C GLU A 424 29.83 14.65 5.53
N ALA A 425 29.53 13.52 6.17
CA ALA A 425 29.77 12.19 5.62
C ALA A 425 28.84 11.90 4.41
N CYS A 426 27.62 12.42 4.40
CA CYS A 426 26.71 12.26 3.26
C CYS A 426 27.28 12.84 1.95
N HIS A 427 28.19 13.79 2.03
CA HIS A 427 28.83 14.43 0.87
C HIS A 427 30.21 13.86 0.53
N ARG A 428 30.86 13.13 1.44
CA ARG A 428 32.25 12.69 1.29
C ARG A 428 32.44 11.18 1.26
N ASP A 429 31.49 10.42 1.80
CA ASP A 429 31.53 8.95 1.85
C ASP A 429 30.49 8.39 0.89
N GLU A 430 30.93 7.76 -0.20
CA GLU A 430 30.04 7.18 -1.22
C GLU A 430 29.04 6.16 -0.64
N ARG A 431 29.41 5.46 0.43
CA ARG A 431 28.52 4.52 1.14
C ARG A 431 27.33 5.20 1.81
N LYS A 432 27.39 6.52 2.00
CA LYS A 432 26.38 7.35 2.67
C LYS A 432 25.74 8.39 1.73
N ALA A 433 26.11 8.39 0.45
CA ALA A 433 25.62 9.36 -0.53
C ALA A 433 24.08 9.28 -0.75
N HIS A 434 23.48 8.11 -0.47
CA HIS A 434 22.03 7.89 -0.51
C HIS A 434 21.30 8.60 0.64
N VAL A 435 21.98 8.87 1.76
CA VAL A 435 21.41 9.59 2.91
C VAL A 435 21.38 11.09 2.61
N LYS A 436 20.22 11.71 2.78
CA LYS A 436 20.08 13.16 2.65
C LYS A 436 19.94 13.78 4.03
N PRO A 437 20.81 14.77 4.39
CA PRO A 437 20.75 15.40 5.71
C PRO A 437 19.55 16.35 5.86
N VAL A 438 18.91 16.72 4.75
CA VAL A 438 17.74 17.61 4.70
C VAL A 438 16.67 16.99 3.77
N ARG A 439 15.42 17.09 4.17
CA ARG A 439 14.29 16.63 3.35
C ARG A 439 14.26 17.32 2.00
N GLN A 440 13.93 16.57 0.95
CA GLN A 440 13.90 17.06 -0.42
C GLN A 440 12.49 17.54 -0.78
N LYS A 441 12.39 18.59 -1.60
CA LYS A 441 11.10 19.11 -2.06
C LYS A 441 10.30 18.08 -2.87
N TRP A 442 10.98 17.34 -3.73
CA TRP A 442 10.44 16.24 -4.53
C TRP A 442 11.58 15.36 -5.04
N PHE A 443 11.24 14.22 -5.59
CA PHE A 443 12.17 13.26 -6.18
C PHE A 443 11.75 12.94 -7.61
N GLY A 444 12.67 12.63 -8.51
CA GLY A 444 12.33 12.01 -9.80
C GLY A 444 11.64 10.65 -9.57
N CYS A 445 12.21 9.83 -8.67
CA CYS A 445 11.56 8.65 -8.13
C CYS A 445 10.77 9.04 -6.86
N ALA A 446 9.52 9.44 -6.98
CA ALA A 446 8.72 10.01 -5.89
C ALA A 446 7.78 9.01 -5.21
N CYS A 447 8.16 7.74 -5.06
CA CYS A 447 7.27 6.73 -4.47
C CYS A 447 6.87 7.05 -3.01
N CYS A 448 7.78 7.61 -2.19
CA CYS A 448 7.56 7.82 -0.76
C CYS A 448 6.59 8.95 -0.42
N PRO A 449 6.69 10.17 -0.99
CA PRO A 449 5.82 11.27 -0.59
C PRO A 449 4.31 10.97 -0.74
N PRO A 450 3.79 10.48 -1.88
CA PRO A 450 2.38 10.17 -1.99
C PRO A 450 2.00 8.89 -1.24
N ASN A 451 2.93 7.96 -1.00
CA ASN A 451 2.68 6.79 -0.16
C ASN A 451 2.45 7.17 1.32
N ILE A 452 3.21 8.17 1.82
CA ILE A 452 2.98 8.73 3.16
C ILE A 452 1.62 9.44 3.22
N ALA A 453 1.27 10.23 2.21
CA ALA A 453 0.01 10.94 2.18
C ALA A 453 -1.20 9.99 2.27
N ARG A 454 -1.22 8.92 1.46
CA ARG A 454 -2.33 7.97 1.45
C ARG A 454 -2.49 7.24 2.78
N ILE A 455 -1.40 6.79 3.43
CA ILE A 455 -1.52 6.04 4.68
C ILE A 455 -1.87 6.94 5.87
N VAL A 456 -1.50 8.21 5.86
CA VAL A 456 -1.89 9.17 6.91
C VAL A 456 -3.39 9.46 6.83
N GLU A 457 -3.94 9.65 5.63
CA GLU A 457 -5.39 9.88 5.44
C GLU A 457 -6.25 8.63 5.73
N ASP A 458 -5.64 7.45 5.72
CA ASP A 458 -6.31 6.15 5.93
C ASP A 458 -5.98 5.51 7.30
N VAL A 459 -5.23 6.21 8.16
CA VAL A 459 -4.61 5.59 9.35
C VAL A 459 -5.61 4.95 10.32
N GLN A 460 -6.85 5.45 10.41
CA GLN A 460 -7.89 4.89 11.28
C GLN A 460 -8.35 3.49 10.84
N GLN A 461 -8.17 3.08 9.59
CA GLN A 461 -8.45 1.71 9.15
C GLN A 461 -7.46 0.67 9.72
N TYR A 462 -6.35 1.14 10.29
CA TYR A 462 -5.35 0.29 10.96
C TYR A 462 -5.64 0.14 12.46
N ALA A 463 -6.52 0.99 12.99
CA ALA A 463 -6.80 1.01 14.43
C ALA A 463 -7.86 -0.01 14.86
N TYR A 464 -8.75 -0.43 13.97
CA TYR A 464 -9.91 -1.23 14.35
C TYR A 464 -10.25 -2.32 13.34
N THR A 465 -10.69 -3.49 13.85
CA THR A 465 -11.35 -4.53 13.04
C THR A 465 -12.56 -5.09 13.77
N ILE A 466 -13.51 -5.65 12.99
CA ILE A 466 -14.67 -6.37 13.52
C ILE A 466 -14.48 -7.85 13.25
N GLY A 467 -14.73 -8.71 14.26
CA GLY A 467 -14.74 -10.15 14.09
C GLY A 467 -15.76 -10.60 13.03
N ASP A 468 -15.45 -11.63 12.28
CA ASP A 468 -16.33 -12.14 11.22
C ASP A 468 -17.68 -12.69 11.76
N ASP A 469 -17.72 -13.03 13.05
CA ASP A 469 -18.96 -13.35 13.77
C ASP A 469 -19.80 -12.11 14.13
N SER A 470 -19.27 -10.91 13.83
CA SER A 470 -19.86 -9.61 14.16
C SER A 470 -20.14 -9.42 15.65
N SER A 471 -19.44 -10.16 16.53
CA SER A 471 -19.62 -10.07 17.98
C SER A 471 -18.49 -9.38 18.70
N THR A 472 -17.34 -9.22 18.04
CA THR A 472 -16.11 -8.66 18.64
C THR A 472 -15.60 -7.47 17.86
N LEU A 473 -15.34 -6.35 18.54
CA LEU A 473 -14.61 -5.21 18.02
C LEU A 473 -13.20 -5.18 18.61
N TYR A 474 -12.20 -5.22 17.77
CA TYR A 474 -10.79 -5.14 18.16
C TYR A 474 -10.31 -3.69 18.09
N VAL A 475 -9.64 -3.23 19.14
CA VAL A 475 -8.90 -1.96 19.19
C VAL A 475 -7.42 -2.29 19.11
N HIS A 476 -6.82 -2.09 17.93
CA HIS A 476 -5.41 -2.40 17.67
C HIS A 476 -4.49 -1.24 18.03
N LEU A 477 -4.90 0.00 17.68
CA LEU A 477 -4.15 1.22 17.95
C LEU A 477 -5.02 2.18 18.76
N TYR A 478 -4.42 2.83 19.76
CA TYR A 478 -5.12 3.79 20.61
C TYR A 478 -5.04 5.19 19.99
N MET A 479 -5.84 5.43 18.96
CA MET A 479 -6.06 6.74 18.36
C MET A 479 -7.33 7.34 18.92
N GLY A 480 -7.29 8.59 19.41
CA GLY A 480 -8.48 9.29 19.85
C GLY A 480 -9.42 9.55 18.68
N GLY A 481 -10.70 9.21 18.86
CA GLY A 481 -11.70 9.34 17.80
C GLY A 481 -12.96 8.56 18.09
N GLY A 482 -13.78 8.38 17.09
CA GLY A 482 -15.04 7.64 17.17
C GLY A 482 -15.07 6.47 16.19
N VAL A 483 -15.74 5.39 16.60
CA VAL A 483 -15.99 4.23 15.76
C VAL A 483 -17.46 3.87 15.83
N HIS A 484 -18.09 3.67 14.67
CA HIS A 484 -19.42 3.11 14.55
C HIS A 484 -19.32 1.66 14.04
N ALA A 485 -19.95 0.75 14.75
CA ALA A 485 -19.92 -0.67 14.40
C ALA A 485 -21.26 -1.34 14.74
N ARG A 486 -21.66 -2.32 13.92
CA ARG A 486 -22.80 -3.17 14.21
C ARG A 486 -22.31 -4.48 14.81
N LEU A 487 -22.52 -4.64 16.13
CA LEU A 487 -22.06 -5.81 16.89
C LEU A 487 -23.27 -6.63 17.36
N SER A 488 -23.27 -7.92 17.03
CA SER A 488 -24.37 -8.86 17.37
C SER A 488 -25.77 -8.30 17.03
N GLY A 489 -25.86 -7.50 15.96
CA GLY A 489 -27.12 -6.90 15.53
C GLY A 489 -27.45 -5.54 16.17
N THR A 490 -26.63 -5.04 17.09
CA THR A 490 -26.79 -3.75 17.77
C THR A 490 -25.82 -2.73 17.21
N ASP A 491 -26.29 -1.49 16.99
CA ASP A 491 -25.45 -0.38 16.57
C ASP A 491 -24.72 0.20 17.80
N VAL A 492 -23.40 0.10 17.78
CA VAL A 492 -22.50 0.45 18.88
C VAL A 492 -21.57 1.57 18.44
N ARG A 493 -21.43 2.58 19.29
CA ARG A 493 -20.42 3.62 19.12
C ARG A 493 -19.34 3.47 20.19
N LEU A 494 -18.08 3.46 19.76
CA LEU A 494 -16.92 3.64 20.65
C LEU A 494 -16.41 5.07 20.52
N ASP A 495 -16.27 5.75 21.65
CA ASP A 495 -15.52 7.00 21.76
C ASP A 495 -14.19 6.70 22.46
N VAL A 496 -13.09 6.85 21.73
CA VAL A 496 -11.73 6.62 22.22
C VAL A 496 -11.08 7.95 22.52
N MET A 497 -10.63 8.14 23.75
CA MET A 497 -9.74 9.24 24.15
C MET A 497 -8.34 8.68 24.36
N SER A 498 -7.36 9.32 23.78
CA SER A 498 -5.95 8.90 23.85
C SER A 498 -5.02 10.10 23.95
N ASP A 499 -4.09 10.03 24.88
CA ASP A 499 -3.01 11.01 25.02
C ASP A 499 -1.73 10.57 24.27
N MET A 500 -1.81 9.52 23.47
CA MET A 500 -0.67 9.02 22.68
C MET A 500 -0.19 10.05 21.64
N PRO A 501 1.13 10.17 21.42
CA PRO A 501 2.24 9.41 22.01
C PRO A 501 2.79 10.02 23.32
N TRP A 502 2.16 11.04 23.89
CA TRP A 502 2.69 11.82 25.01
C TRP A 502 2.48 11.12 26.37
N SER A 503 1.45 10.29 26.46
CA SER A 503 1.11 9.53 27.65
C SER A 503 0.43 8.22 27.26
N GLY A 504 0.67 7.16 28.01
CA GLY A 504 -0.03 5.86 27.86
C GLY A 504 -1.44 5.85 28.46
N LYS A 505 -2.04 7.01 28.76
CA LYS A 505 -3.40 7.11 29.31
C LYS A 505 -4.41 7.19 28.18
N GLY A 506 -5.52 6.48 28.34
CA GLY A 506 -6.63 6.53 27.41
C GLY A 506 -7.90 5.98 28.05
N SER A 507 -9.02 6.19 27.38
CA SER A 507 -10.30 5.60 27.75
C SER A 507 -11.07 5.19 26.49
N VAL A 508 -11.83 4.12 26.60
CA VAL A 508 -12.78 3.66 25.59
C VAL A 508 -14.15 3.71 26.22
N THR A 509 -15.02 4.54 25.68
CA THR A 509 -16.43 4.65 26.13
C THR A 509 -17.29 3.95 25.10
N VAL A 510 -18.14 3.04 25.58
CA VAL A 510 -19.11 2.32 24.75
C VAL A 510 -20.46 2.99 24.91
N ALA A 511 -21.05 3.43 23.81
CA ALA A 511 -22.37 3.98 23.75
C ALA A 511 -23.25 3.19 22.77
N PHE A 512 -24.53 3.15 23.03
CA PHE A 512 -25.53 2.55 22.16
C PHE A 512 -26.34 3.68 21.52
N ASP A 513 -26.59 3.60 20.23
CA ASP A 513 -27.56 4.48 19.62
C ASP A 513 -28.95 4.12 20.19
N ALA A 514 -29.67 5.14 20.68
CA ALA A 514 -30.98 4.95 21.28
C ALA A 514 -31.90 4.21 20.28
N VAL A 515 -32.36 3.03 20.65
CA VAL A 515 -33.45 2.37 19.94
C VAL A 515 -34.63 3.35 19.96
N ASP A 516 -35.25 3.61 18.82
CA ASP A 516 -36.42 4.49 18.67
C ASP A 516 -37.43 4.20 19.77
N ASP A 517 -37.74 5.20 20.59
CA ASP A 517 -38.63 5.14 21.77
C ASP A 517 -40.05 4.59 21.47
N SER A 518 -40.32 4.18 20.23
CA SER A 518 -41.60 3.63 19.78
C SER A 518 -41.81 2.13 20.07
N ALA A 519 -40.78 1.42 20.62
CA ALA A 519 -40.89 0.01 21.00
C ALA A 519 -40.47 -0.22 22.46
N PRO A 520 -41.40 -0.08 23.43
CA PRO A 520 -41.02 -0.05 24.85
C PRO A 520 -40.67 -1.41 25.51
N ASP A 521 -40.46 -2.50 24.76
CA ASP A 521 -40.34 -3.84 25.36
C ASP A 521 -39.22 -4.73 24.79
N ALA A 522 -38.21 -4.19 24.15
CA ALA A 522 -37.08 -5.00 23.68
C ALA A 522 -35.76 -4.58 24.37
N SER A 523 -35.62 -4.89 25.67
CA SER A 523 -34.29 -5.11 26.25
C SER A 523 -33.75 -6.43 25.66
N VAL A 524 -33.19 -6.37 24.46
CA VAL A 524 -32.43 -7.51 23.92
C VAL A 524 -31.07 -7.46 24.61
N ASP A 525 -30.86 -8.35 25.59
CA ASP A 525 -29.54 -8.59 26.18
C ASP A 525 -28.66 -9.20 25.08
N VAL A 526 -27.99 -8.35 24.29
CA VAL A 526 -27.11 -8.79 23.21
C VAL A 526 -25.67 -8.68 23.69
N ALA A 527 -25.08 -9.83 23.96
CA ALA A 527 -23.67 -9.89 24.35
C ALA A 527 -22.75 -9.59 23.17
N PHE A 528 -21.80 -8.69 23.37
CA PHE A 528 -20.69 -8.43 22.46
C PHE A 528 -19.38 -8.25 23.22
N THR A 529 -18.27 -8.19 22.52
CA THR A 529 -16.94 -8.12 23.09
C THR A 529 -16.16 -6.93 22.53
N ILE A 530 -15.50 -6.17 23.42
CA ILE A 530 -14.46 -5.22 23.02
C ILE A 530 -13.11 -5.85 23.38
N ALA A 531 -12.28 -6.08 22.39
CA ALA A 531 -10.94 -6.63 22.55
C ALA A 531 -9.90 -5.50 22.50
N LEU A 532 -9.34 -5.15 23.66
CA LEU A 532 -8.35 -4.09 23.81
C LEU A 532 -6.95 -4.67 23.69
N ARG A 533 -6.12 -4.17 22.76
CA ARG A 533 -4.71 -4.55 22.70
C ARG A 533 -3.99 -4.18 23.99
N LEU A 534 -3.14 -5.07 24.46
CA LEU A 534 -2.20 -4.86 25.55
C LEU A 534 -0.80 -4.65 24.95
N PRO A 535 -0.36 -3.39 24.73
CA PRO A 535 0.88 -3.11 24.04
C PRO A 535 2.11 -3.66 24.77
N ALA A 536 3.09 -4.20 24.04
CA ALA A 536 4.32 -4.72 24.63
C ALA A 536 5.09 -3.64 25.40
N TRP A 537 5.14 -2.40 24.89
CA TRP A 537 5.78 -1.27 25.58
C TRP A 537 5.09 -0.86 26.88
N ALA A 538 3.82 -1.20 27.07
CA ALA A 538 3.07 -0.94 28.31
C ALA A 538 3.18 -2.09 29.33
N GLY A 539 3.92 -3.16 29.00
CA GLY A 539 4.07 -4.35 29.82
C GLY A 539 3.29 -5.57 29.33
N GLY A 540 2.70 -5.52 28.13
CA GLY A 540 1.97 -6.62 27.51
C GLY A 540 0.77 -7.06 28.38
N GLU A 541 0.59 -8.35 28.60
CA GLU A 541 -0.54 -8.89 29.36
C GLU A 541 -0.64 -8.35 30.80
N ALA A 542 0.50 -7.99 31.41
CA ALA A 542 0.51 -7.37 32.75
C ALA A 542 -0.15 -5.98 32.77
N ALA A 543 -0.23 -5.29 31.63
CA ALA A 543 -0.93 -4.02 31.53
C ALA A 543 -2.46 -4.16 31.76
N SER A 544 -3.01 -5.37 31.70
CA SER A 544 -4.42 -5.64 32.00
C SER A 544 -4.83 -5.23 33.41
N ASP A 545 -3.90 -5.24 34.37
CA ASP A 545 -4.16 -4.82 35.76
C ASP A 545 -4.43 -3.30 35.87
N ALA A 546 -3.94 -2.51 34.91
CA ALA A 546 -4.19 -1.07 34.84
C ALA A 546 -5.54 -0.73 34.19
N VAL A 547 -6.24 -1.69 33.59
CA VAL A 547 -7.52 -1.48 32.92
C VAL A 547 -8.66 -1.53 33.95
N THR A 548 -9.36 -0.41 34.12
CA THR A 548 -10.55 -0.30 34.98
C THR A 548 -11.80 -0.23 34.13
N VAL A 549 -12.76 -1.11 34.37
CA VAL A 549 -14.10 -1.06 33.77
C VAL A 549 -15.04 -0.30 34.75
N ARG A 550 -15.85 0.60 34.21
CA ARG A 550 -16.82 1.39 34.98
C ARG A 550 -18.21 1.24 34.37
N GLY A 551 -19.23 1.37 35.22
CA GLY A 551 -20.64 1.37 34.81
C GLY A 551 -21.30 -0.01 34.81
N ARG A 552 -20.52 -1.11 34.83
CA ARG A 552 -21.03 -2.49 34.87
C ARG A 552 -20.09 -3.38 35.69
N ASP A 553 -20.66 -4.23 36.52
CA ASP A 553 -19.90 -5.17 37.36
C ASP A 553 -19.90 -6.61 36.80
N ASP A 554 -20.70 -6.88 35.75
CA ASP A 554 -20.94 -8.19 35.17
C ASP A 554 -20.09 -8.46 33.91
N ILE A 555 -19.05 -7.64 33.64
CA ILE A 555 -18.17 -7.78 32.50
C ILE A 555 -17.18 -8.94 32.70
N SER A 556 -17.24 -9.93 31.81
CA SER A 556 -16.25 -10.99 31.73
C SER A 556 -14.92 -10.45 31.18
N ARG A 557 -13.80 -10.89 31.76
CA ARG A 557 -12.44 -10.48 31.37
C ARG A 557 -11.62 -11.72 31.01
N VAL A 558 -11.12 -11.79 29.79
CA VAL A 558 -10.23 -12.88 29.30
C VAL A 558 -9.04 -12.26 28.58
N ILE A 559 -7.82 -12.76 28.83
CA ILE A 559 -6.62 -12.36 28.10
C ILE A 559 -6.26 -13.49 27.13
N ARG A 560 -6.03 -13.13 25.87
CA ARG A 560 -5.59 -14.06 24.83
C ARG A 560 -4.86 -13.29 23.75
N ASP A 561 -3.74 -13.84 23.27
CA ASP A 561 -2.95 -13.29 22.13
C ASP A 561 -2.57 -11.80 22.29
N GLY A 562 -2.35 -11.36 23.56
CA GLY A 562 -2.02 -9.99 23.91
C GLY A 562 -3.19 -9.01 23.83
N TYR A 563 -4.44 -9.50 23.84
CA TYR A 563 -5.66 -8.69 23.95
C TYR A 563 -6.41 -9.00 25.23
N LEU A 564 -6.99 -7.97 25.85
CA LEU A 564 -7.98 -8.07 26.92
C LEU A 564 -9.38 -8.03 26.30
N TYR A 565 -10.06 -9.16 26.33
CA TYR A 565 -11.46 -9.31 25.89
C TYR A 565 -12.39 -8.93 27.03
N LEU A 566 -13.22 -7.94 26.81
CA LEU A 566 -14.24 -7.45 27.73
C LEU A 566 -15.60 -7.78 27.15
N THR A 567 -16.29 -8.78 27.70
CA THR A 567 -17.59 -9.24 27.19
C THR A 567 -18.69 -8.92 28.19
N GLY A 568 -19.75 -8.29 27.69
CA GLY A 568 -20.96 -7.96 28.46
C GLY A 568 -22.20 -7.97 27.56
N ALA A 569 -23.39 -8.08 28.17
CA ALA A 569 -24.68 -8.06 27.48
C ALA A 569 -25.42 -6.76 27.76
#